data_2a8ecebc63c639d0d349549aac7e73c4
#
_entry.id   2a8ecebc63c639d0d349549aac7e73c4
#
_cell.length_a   1.000
_cell.length_b   1.000
_cell.length_c   1.000
_cell.angle_alpha   90.00
_cell.angle_beta   90.00
_cell.angle_gamma   90.00
#
_symmetry.space_group_name_H-M   'P 1'
#
loop_
_entity.id
_entity.type
_entity.pdbx_description
1 polymer ?
#
loop_
_entity_poly.entity_id
_entity_poly.type
_entity_poly.pdbx_seq_one_letter_code
_entity_poly.pdbx_strand_id
1 'polypeptide(L)'
;MKETILLTKHMRENPEESHLLKSYEKNGGYKGAKKVFKSGSPESVLEEIKSSNIRGRGGAGFPTGVKWGFLAEDEERYLVINADESEPGTFKDRILLERDPHQLIEGMIITCFAANISKAFIYIRGEYAKPARRVQNAVEQAYEKGYLGKNIFGSAMNLDIVVHLGAGAYICGEETALLNSLEGRRGEPRLKPPFFPAVKGLYNKPTLVNNVETISSVPWIMNNSGKDYASLGVEGSTGTRIFSLSGHINNPGNYEIEMGSSFGEFVESLGKGVRNKKSIKAYIPGGASAPWLRGDQLDVKMTIDDVANEGSMLGSGAVVMMDEDTNLLLAAKSLVSFFAHESCGQCTPCREGTTWLENILDRIASGRGRLSDIDLLLDVCDNISPGLTWPPKMTTICPLGPSATASIVSLMKDFRSEVEILLPKKVVLS
;
A
#
# COMPACT_ATOMS: atom_id res chain seq x y z
N MET A 1 -12.25 -10.75 -18.08
CA MET A 1 -11.52 -9.47 -18.17
C MET A 1 -10.14 -9.63 -18.77
N LYS A 2 -9.47 -8.54 -19.20
CA LYS A 2 -8.07 -8.49 -19.64
C LYS A 2 -7.33 -7.44 -18.84
N GLU A 3 -6.01 -7.55 -18.80
CA GLU A 3 -5.17 -6.49 -18.20
C GLU A 3 -5.13 -5.25 -19.10
N THR A 4 -5.08 -4.08 -18.48
CA THR A 4 -4.79 -2.79 -19.15
C THR A 4 -3.41 -2.34 -18.68
N ILE A 5 -2.43 -2.54 -19.55
CA ILE A 5 -1.01 -2.45 -19.21
C ILE A 5 -0.48 -1.05 -19.50
N LEU A 6 -0.27 -0.23 -18.48
CA LEU A 6 0.35 1.10 -18.52
C LEU A 6 1.71 1.10 -17.84
N LEU A 7 1.71 0.81 -16.53
CA LEU A 7 2.91 0.82 -15.69
C LEU A 7 3.83 -0.38 -15.98
N THR A 8 3.22 -1.53 -16.22
CA THR A 8 3.96 -2.78 -16.39
C THR A 8 4.37 -3.05 -17.84
N LYS A 9 4.03 -2.14 -18.77
CA LYS A 9 4.28 -2.32 -20.21
C LYS A 9 5.75 -2.53 -20.52
N HIS A 10 6.60 -1.59 -20.16
CA HIS A 10 8.03 -1.61 -20.48
C HIS A 10 8.73 -2.87 -19.94
N MET A 11 8.46 -3.23 -18.66
CA MET A 11 9.06 -4.42 -18.05
C MET A 11 8.57 -5.75 -18.64
N ARG A 12 7.38 -5.78 -19.26
CA ARG A 12 6.87 -6.99 -19.95
C ARG A 12 7.38 -7.11 -21.36
N GLU A 13 7.54 -5.99 -22.07
CA GLU A 13 8.11 -5.96 -23.42
C GLU A 13 9.63 -6.17 -23.42
N ASN A 14 10.33 -5.81 -22.33
CA ASN A 14 11.79 -5.88 -22.20
C ASN A 14 12.23 -6.53 -20.88
N PRO A 15 11.86 -7.77 -20.58
CA PRO A 15 11.97 -8.36 -19.25
C PRO A 15 13.41 -8.42 -18.69
N GLU A 16 14.41 -8.55 -19.55
CA GLU A 16 15.81 -8.66 -19.15
C GLU A 16 16.50 -7.31 -18.93
N GLU A 17 16.14 -6.28 -19.71
CA GLU A 17 16.84 -5.01 -19.77
C GLU A 17 16.03 -3.81 -19.29
N SER A 18 14.76 -3.99 -18.90
CA SER A 18 13.85 -2.89 -18.52
C SER A 18 14.40 -2.00 -17.39
N HIS A 19 15.26 -2.55 -16.53
CA HIS A 19 15.90 -1.83 -15.44
C HIS A 19 17.06 -0.91 -15.88
N LEU A 20 17.47 -0.95 -17.16
CA LEU A 20 18.57 -0.15 -17.69
C LEU A 20 18.06 1.16 -18.31
N LEU A 21 18.79 2.25 -18.08
CA LEU A 21 18.48 3.56 -18.63
C LEU A 21 18.29 3.54 -20.15
N LYS A 22 19.23 2.89 -20.86
CA LYS A 22 19.18 2.78 -22.33
C LYS A 22 17.89 2.13 -22.84
N SER A 23 17.40 1.09 -22.16
CA SER A 23 16.15 0.41 -22.50
C SER A 23 14.96 1.33 -22.22
N TYR A 24 14.93 1.99 -21.05
CA TYR A 24 13.87 2.92 -20.68
C TYR A 24 13.77 4.09 -21.68
N GLU A 25 14.88 4.75 -22.02
CA GLU A 25 14.90 5.85 -23.01
C GLU A 25 14.43 5.41 -24.40
N LYS A 26 14.88 4.21 -24.88
CA LYS A 26 14.46 3.65 -26.18
C LYS A 26 12.94 3.44 -26.24
N ASN A 27 12.32 3.10 -25.13
CA ASN A 27 10.88 2.87 -25.02
C ASN A 27 10.07 4.15 -24.64
N GLY A 28 10.70 5.31 -24.74
CA GLY A 28 10.04 6.60 -24.54
C GLY A 28 10.16 7.17 -23.13
N GLY A 29 10.97 6.58 -22.28
CA GLY A 29 11.26 7.10 -20.96
C GLY A 29 11.89 8.51 -20.97
N TYR A 30 11.70 9.22 -19.89
CA TYR A 30 12.08 10.61 -19.68
C TYR A 30 11.45 11.63 -20.66
N LYS A 31 10.51 11.22 -21.53
CA LYS A 31 9.77 12.14 -22.39
C LYS A 31 8.85 13.06 -21.59
N GLY A 32 8.17 12.51 -20.58
CA GLY A 32 7.31 13.29 -19.68
C GLY A 32 8.10 14.36 -18.94
N ALA A 33 9.25 13.99 -18.35
CA ALA A 33 10.13 14.94 -17.70
C ALA A 33 10.64 16.02 -18.69
N LYS A 34 11.16 15.62 -19.85
CA LYS A 34 11.61 16.57 -20.88
C LYS A 34 10.51 17.54 -21.32
N LYS A 35 9.26 17.06 -21.49
CA LYS A 35 8.10 17.90 -21.81
C LYS A 35 7.82 18.92 -20.72
N VAL A 36 7.82 18.50 -19.46
CA VAL A 36 7.59 19.35 -18.29
C VAL A 36 8.67 20.44 -18.19
N PHE A 37 9.94 20.10 -18.30
CA PHE A 37 11.05 21.06 -18.21
C PHE A 37 11.13 22.03 -19.40
N LYS A 38 10.62 21.62 -20.57
CA LYS A 38 10.63 22.47 -21.78
C LYS A 38 9.51 23.49 -21.78
N SER A 39 8.31 23.14 -21.34
CA SER A 39 7.10 23.95 -21.58
C SER A 39 6.06 23.87 -20.44
N GLY A 40 6.34 23.12 -19.38
CA GLY A 40 5.46 23.03 -18.22
C GLY A 40 5.73 24.12 -17.18
N SER A 41 4.78 24.27 -16.26
CA SER A 41 4.96 24.98 -15.00
C SER A 41 4.56 24.08 -13.83
N PRO A 42 5.02 24.36 -12.60
CA PRO A 42 4.59 23.62 -11.42
C PRO A 42 3.07 23.46 -11.32
N GLU A 43 2.33 24.55 -11.59
CA GLU A 43 0.88 24.58 -11.53
C GLU A 43 0.25 23.68 -12.60
N SER A 44 0.81 23.70 -13.83
CA SER A 44 0.29 22.85 -14.92
C SER A 44 0.46 21.36 -14.63
N VAL A 45 1.57 20.96 -14.01
CA VAL A 45 1.79 19.57 -13.58
C VAL A 45 0.81 19.20 -12.48
N LEU A 46 0.63 20.06 -11.47
CA LEU A 46 -0.32 19.83 -10.38
C LEU A 46 -1.75 19.68 -10.92
N GLU A 47 -2.13 20.48 -11.93
CA GLU A 47 -3.46 20.44 -12.55
C GLU A 47 -3.68 19.14 -13.33
N GLU A 48 -2.67 18.61 -14.04
CA GLU A 48 -2.73 17.32 -14.69
C GLU A 48 -2.88 16.18 -13.67
N ILE A 49 -2.18 16.23 -12.53
CA ILE A 49 -2.33 15.24 -11.46
C ILE A 49 -3.71 15.33 -10.79
N LYS A 50 -4.26 16.53 -10.59
CA LYS A 50 -5.62 16.69 -10.09
C LYS A 50 -6.66 16.17 -11.08
N SER A 51 -6.53 16.52 -12.36
CA SER A 51 -7.48 16.09 -13.40
C SER A 51 -7.43 14.59 -13.67
N SER A 52 -6.31 13.92 -13.38
CA SER A 52 -6.19 12.47 -13.44
C SER A 52 -7.03 11.76 -12.38
N ASN A 53 -7.37 12.46 -11.31
CA ASN A 53 -8.05 11.91 -10.13
C ASN A 53 -7.36 10.67 -9.53
N ILE A 54 -6.05 10.51 -9.78
CA ILE A 54 -5.28 9.40 -9.21
C ILE A 54 -5.29 9.45 -7.69
N ARG A 55 -5.69 8.35 -7.07
CA ARG A 55 -5.64 8.17 -5.62
C ARG A 55 -4.41 7.36 -5.22
N GLY A 56 -3.88 7.62 -4.04
CA GLY A 56 -2.69 6.93 -3.51
C GLY A 56 -2.83 5.41 -3.54
N ARG A 57 -1.80 4.71 -4.03
CA ARG A 57 -1.75 3.25 -4.19
C ARG A 57 -1.12 2.53 -3.00
N GLY A 58 -0.69 3.28 -1.98
CA GLY A 58 -0.03 2.70 -0.78
C GLY A 58 -0.97 2.14 0.29
N GLY A 59 -2.30 2.33 0.17
CA GLY A 59 -3.27 1.80 1.15
C GLY A 59 -4.42 2.76 1.45
N ALA A 60 -4.13 3.97 1.90
CA ALA A 60 -5.14 4.95 2.34
C ALA A 60 -6.01 5.55 1.21
N GLY A 61 -5.59 5.45 -0.05
CA GLY A 61 -6.40 5.92 -1.19
C GLY A 61 -6.67 7.43 -1.23
N PHE A 62 -5.85 8.25 -0.59
CA PHE A 62 -6.05 9.70 -0.58
C PHE A 62 -5.77 10.32 -1.96
N PRO A 63 -6.57 11.30 -2.45
CA PRO A 63 -6.35 11.94 -3.73
C PRO A 63 -4.98 12.60 -3.84
N THR A 64 -4.16 12.15 -4.81
CA THR A 64 -2.74 12.55 -4.90
C THR A 64 -2.57 14.04 -5.18
N GLY A 65 -3.33 14.60 -6.12
CA GLY A 65 -3.25 16.03 -6.47
C GLY A 65 -3.68 16.93 -5.32
N VAL A 66 -4.65 16.50 -4.50
CA VAL A 66 -5.04 17.22 -3.28
C VAL A 66 -3.92 17.17 -2.24
N LYS A 67 -3.30 16.00 -2.06
CA LYS A 67 -2.16 15.85 -1.13
C LYS A 67 -0.99 16.76 -1.51
N TRP A 68 -0.67 16.87 -2.79
CA TRP A 68 0.40 17.74 -3.26
C TRP A 68 0.07 19.22 -3.00
N GLY A 69 -1.21 19.60 -3.15
CA GLY A 69 -1.67 20.97 -2.87
C GLY A 69 -1.60 21.38 -1.39
N PHE A 70 -1.46 20.45 -0.46
CA PHE A 70 -1.30 20.74 0.97
C PHE A 70 0.14 21.04 1.39
N LEU A 71 1.12 20.88 0.49
CA LEU A 71 2.52 21.12 0.81
C LEU A 71 2.73 22.59 1.16
N ALA A 72 3.11 22.84 2.42
CA ALA A 72 3.36 24.18 2.90
C ALA A 72 4.54 24.85 2.19
N GLU A 73 4.55 26.17 2.16
CA GLU A 73 5.66 26.94 1.62
C GLU A 73 6.83 26.96 2.61
N ASP A 74 8.02 26.64 2.11
CA ASP A 74 9.30 26.69 2.83
C ASP A 74 10.44 26.72 1.80
N GLU A 75 11.60 27.23 2.20
CA GLU A 75 12.82 27.21 1.38
C GLU A 75 13.32 25.77 1.15
N GLU A 76 13.12 24.89 2.14
CA GLU A 76 13.47 23.47 2.08
C GLU A 76 12.20 22.61 2.13
N ARG A 77 12.00 21.81 1.10
CA ARG A 77 10.91 20.81 1.00
C ARG A 77 11.49 19.49 0.58
N TYR A 78 10.85 18.40 0.98
CA TYR A 78 11.30 17.05 0.69
C TYR A 78 10.23 16.22 0.01
N LEU A 79 10.67 15.31 -0.87
CA LEU A 79 9.88 14.18 -1.34
C LEU A 79 10.44 12.90 -0.73
N VAL A 80 9.57 12.09 -0.17
CA VAL A 80 9.93 10.76 0.33
C VAL A 80 9.06 9.71 -0.37
N ILE A 81 9.70 8.81 -1.07
CA ILE A 81 9.04 7.64 -1.63
C ILE A 81 8.99 6.56 -0.56
N ASN A 82 7.77 6.19 -0.21
CA ASN A 82 7.50 5.06 0.67
C ASN A 82 7.57 3.77 -0.17
N ALA A 83 8.70 3.09 -0.06
CA ALA A 83 8.96 1.78 -0.63
C ALA A 83 9.13 0.71 0.47
N ASP A 84 8.53 0.96 1.65
CA ASP A 84 8.37 -0.03 2.71
C ASP A 84 7.14 -0.88 2.45
N GLU A 85 7.22 -1.75 1.44
CA GLU A 85 6.16 -2.67 1.06
C GLU A 85 6.17 -3.89 1.99
N SER A 86 5.60 -3.74 3.18
CA SER A 86 5.63 -4.75 4.24
C SER A 86 4.25 -5.32 4.57
N GLU A 87 3.17 -4.81 3.95
CA GLU A 87 1.81 -5.31 4.14
C GLU A 87 1.68 -6.75 3.64
N PRO A 88 1.34 -7.74 4.52
CA PRO A 88 1.20 -9.13 4.09
C PRO A 88 0.20 -9.29 2.94
N GLY A 89 0.64 -10.00 1.90
CA GLY A 89 -0.11 -10.17 0.65
C GLY A 89 0.29 -9.18 -0.46
N THR A 90 1.00 -8.10 -0.16
CA THR A 90 1.40 -7.06 -1.12
C THR A 90 2.81 -7.30 -1.67
N PHE A 91 2.98 -7.32 -3.00
CA PHE A 91 4.27 -7.51 -3.68
C PHE A 91 4.34 -6.81 -5.04
N LYS A 92 3.61 -5.72 -5.22
CA LYS A 92 3.50 -4.94 -6.45
C LYS A 92 4.59 -3.87 -6.63
N ASP A 93 4.98 -3.19 -5.54
CA ASP A 93 6.00 -2.14 -5.60
C ASP A 93 7.39 -2.74 -5.84
N ARG A 94 7.64 -3.94 -5.31
CA ARG A 94 8.86 -4.70 -5.55
C ARG A 94 9.17 -4.87 -7.03
N ILE A 95 8.20 -5.23 -7.87
CA ILE A 95 8.44 -5.44 -9.29
C ILE A 95 8.77 -4.15 -10.03
N LEU A 96 8.18 -3.02 -9.64
CA LEU A 96 8.50 -1.70 -10.19
C LEU A 96 9.93 -1.30 -9.85
N LEU A 97 10.32 -1.42 -8.57
CA LEU A 97 11.68 -1.13 -8.10
C LEU A 97 12.75 -2.02 -8.74
N GLU A 98 12.43 -3.29 -8.97
CA GLU A 98 13.39 -4.28 -9.49
C GLU A 98 13.50 -4.22 -11.00
N ARG A 99 12.38 -3.98 -11.71
CA ARG A 99 12.31 -4.15 -13.16
C ARG A 99 12.22 -2.85 -13.95
N ASP A 100 11.66 -1.77 -13.35
CA ASP A 100 11.55 -0.48 -14.03
C ASP A 100 11.78 0.73 -13.10
N PRO A 101 12.96 0.78 -12.43
CA PRO A 101 13.26 1.84 -11.46
C PRO A 101 13.34 3.24 -12.11
N HIS A 102 13.65 3.35 -13.40
CA HIS A 102 13.70 4.64 -14.09
C HIS A 102 12.33 5.30 -14.23
N GLN A 103 11.26 4.51 -14.31
CA GLN A 103 9.89 5.04 -14.31
C GLN A 103 9.57 5.74 -12.98
N LEU A 104 10.00 5.17 -11.85
CA LEU A 104 9.90 5.82 -10.55
C LEU A 104 10.74 7.10 -10.49
N ILE A 105 12.01 7.05 -10.94
CA ILE A 105 12.91 8.23 -10.94
C ILE A 105 12.35 9.36 -11.80
N GLU A 106 11.85 9.08 -13.00
CA GLU A 106 11.18 10.08 -13.84
C GLU A 106 9.97 10.70 -13.13
N GLY A 107 9.13 9.87 -12.50
CA GLY A 107 7.99 10.32 -11.70
C GLY A 107 8.42 11.22 -10.53
N MET A 108 9.51 10.88 -9.85
CA MET A 108 10.07 11.71 -8.77
C MET A 108 10.56 13.07 -9.31
N ILE A 109 11.27 13.09 -10.43
CA ILE A 109 11.76 14.32 -11.06
C ILE A 109 10.59 15.26 -11.37
N ILE A 110 9.51 14.74 -11.98
CA ILE A 110 8.31 15.51 -12.31
C ILE A 110 7.62 16.02 -11.03
N THR A 111 7.51 15.17 -10.02
CA THR A 111 6.92 15.54 -8.72
C THR A 111 7.73 16.63 -8.03
N CYS A 112 9.05 16.51 -8.02
CA CYS A 112 9.96 17.50 -7.44
C CYS A 112 9.90 18.84 -8.18
N PHE A 113 9.76 18.82 -9.51
CA PHE A 113 9.53 20.04 -10.29
C PHE A 113 8.22 20.72 -9.89
N ALA A 114 7.12 19.97 -9.81
CA ALA A 114 5.80 20.50 -9.44
C ALA A 114 5.75 21.08 -8.03
N ALA A 115 6.50 20.50 -7.10
CA ALA A 115 6.49 20.86 -5.69
C ALA A 115 7.67 21.77 -5.26
N ASN A 116 8.53 22.18 -6.21
CA ASN A 116 9.76 22.93 -5.95
C ASN A 116 10.62 22.27 -4.86
N ILE A 117 10.99 21.01 -5.09
CA ILE A 117 11.78 20.18 -4.19
C ILE A 117 13.15 19.90 -4.80
N SER A 118 14.23 20.17 -4.06
CA SER A 118 15.60 19.93 -4.51
C SER A 118 16.23 18.66 -3.94
N LYS A 119 15.58 18.00 -2.98
CA LYS A 119 16.08 16.77 -2.36
C LYS A 119 14.98 15.77 -2.10
N ALA A 120 15.20 14.54 -2.55
CA ALA A 120 14.25 13.45 -2.41
C ALA A 120 14.90 12.17 -1.86
N PHE A 121 14.10 11.33 -1.24
CA PHE A 121 14.52 10.07 -0.64
C PHE A 121 13.66 8.92 -1.14
N ILE A 122 14.27 7.76 -1.35
CA ILE A 122 13.56 6.50 -1.59
C ILE A 122 13.83 5.62 -0.37
N TYR A 123 12.83 5.47 0.50
CA TYR A 123 12.92 4.62 1.68
C TYR A 123 12.47 3.21 1.31
N ILE A 124 13.41 2.28 1.23
CA ILE A 124 13.18 0.89 0.80
C ILE A 124 13.32 -0.02 2.03
N ARG A 125 12.38 -0.95 2.22
CA ARG A 125 12.48 -1.92 3.32
C ARG A 125 13.79 -2.74 3.22
N GLY A 126 14.37 -3.07 4.38
CA GLY A 126 15.69 -3.72 4.46
C GLY A 126 15.79 -5.07 3.76
N GLU A 127 14.67 -5.80 3.65
CA GLU A 127 14.63 -7.13 3.01
C GLU A 127 14.70 -7.07 1.47
N TYR A 128 14.53 -5.88 0.88
CA TYR A 128 14.55 -5.71 -0.57
C TYR A 128 15.94 -5.43 -1.14
N ALA A 129 16.95 -6.25 -0.79
CA ALA A 129 18.34 -6.06 -1.20
C ALA A 129 18.54 -5.98 -2.73
N LYS A 130 17.83 -6.81 -3.53
CA LYS A 130 17.93 -6.78 -5.00
C LYS A 130 17.23 -5.56 -5.60
N PRO A 131 15.95 -5.25 -5.25
CA PRO A 131 15.32 -4.01 -5.66
C PRO A 131 16.13 -2.76 -5.31
N ALA A 132 16.67 -2.67 -4.09
CA ALA A 132 17.49 -1.54 -3.64
C ALA A 132 18.73 -1.32 -4.51
N ARG A 133 19.46 -2.39 -4.84
CA ARG A 133 20.61 -2.30 -5.76
C ARG A 133 20.20 -1.84 -7.15
N ARG A 134 19.05 -2.30 -7.67
CA ARG A 134 18.51 -1.86 -8.97
C ARG A 134 18.19 -0.36 -8.97
N VAL A 135 17.53 0.10 -7.91
CA VAL A 135 17.19 1.52 -7.74
C VAL A 135 18.45 2.36 -7.60
N GLN A 136 19.43 1.93 -6.78
CA GLN A 136 20.69 2.63 -6.61
C GLN A 136 21.44 2.78 -7.94
N ASN A 137 21.57 1.70 -8.72
CA ASN A 137 22.21 1.75 -10.04
C ASN A 137 21.45 2.68 -11.00
N ALA A 138 20.12 2.68 -10.96
CA ALA A 138 19.31 3.56 -11.82
C ALA A 138 19.48 5.04 -11.43
N VAL A 139 19.59 5.34 -10.14
CA VAL A 139 19.91 6.70 -9.65
C VAL A 139 21.29 7.13 -10.15
N GLU A 140 22.32 6.27 -10.06
CA GLU A 140 23.67 6.55 -10.58
C GLU A 140 23.63 6.81 -12.10
N GLN A 141 22.94 5.99 -12.87
CA GLN A 141 22.77 6.20 -14.33
C GLN A 141 22.04 7.53 -14.63
N ALA A 142 21.08 7.92 -13.80
CA ALA A 142 20.37 9.20 -13.96
C ALA A 142 21.28 10.41 -13.66
N TYR A 143 22.19 10.30 -12.68
CA TYR A 143 23.24 11.31 -12.44
C TYR A 143 24.23 11.40 -13.62
N GLU A 144 24.76 10.28 -14.09
CA GLU A 144 25.67 10.24 -15.25
C GLU A 144 25.05 10.87 -16.50
N LYS A 145 23.73 10.73 -16.67
CA LYS A 145 23.00 11.29 -17.81
C LYS A 145 22.62 12.76 -17.65
N GLY A 146 22.79 13.35 -16.46
CA GLY A 146 22.37 14.71 -16.14
C GLY A 146 20.86 14.86 -15.94
N TYR A 147 20.16 13.78 -15.60
CA TYR A 147 18.76 13.82 -15.17
C TYR A 147 18.62 14.11 -13.68
N LEU A 148 19.71 13.93 -12.92
CA LEU A 148 19.85 14.31 -11.52
C LEU A 148 21.13 15.13 -11.34
N GLY A 149 21.24 15.83 -10.20
CA GLY A 149 22.33 16.70 -9.86
C GLY A 149 22.04 18.16 -10.14
N LYS A 150 23.00 18.88 -10.71
CA LYS A 150 22.89 20.33 -10.97
C LYS A 150 22.33 20.62 -12.37
N ASN A 151 21.50 21.67 -12.46
CA ASN A 151 20.97 22.19 -13.73
C ASN A 151 20.31 21.12 -14.60
N ILE A 152 19.50 20.26 -13.99
CA ILE A 152 18.87 19.11 -14.67
C ILE A 152 18.01 19.59 -15.87
N PHE A 153 18.05 18.82 -16.96
CA PHE A 153 17.39 19.12 -18.23
C PHE A 153 17.71 20.54 -18.79
N GLY A 154 18.87 21.13 -18.43
CA GLY A 154 19.26 22.48 -18.85
C GLY A 154 18.50 23.62 -18.16
N SER A 155 17.80 23.32 -17.06
CA SER A 155 17.12 24.30 -16.21
C SER A 155 18.04 24.79 -15.07
N ALA A 156 17.55 25.74 -14.27
CA ALA A 156 18.23 26.14 -13.03
C ALA A 156 17.95 25.19 -11.84
N MET A 157 17.13 24.18 -12.05
CA MET A 157 16.75 23.23 -10.98
C MET A 157 17.89 22.25 -10.67
N ASN A 158 18.16 22.07 -9.39
CA ASN A 158 19.01 21.01 -8.89
C ASN A 158 18.13 19.98 -8.19
N LEU A 159 18.46 18.71 -8.32
CA LEU A 159 17.73 17.62 -7.64
C LEU A 159 18.69 16.50 -7.27
N ASP A 160 18.71 16.19 -5.98
CA ASP A 160 19.39 15.01 -5.45
C ASP A 160 18.40 13.95 -4.98
N ILE A 161 18.66 12.69 -5.32
CA ILE A 161 17.91 11.53 -4.84
C ILE A 161 18.82 10.63 -4.01
N VAL A 162 18.38 10.32 -2.79
CA VAL A 162 19.09 9.43 -1.86
C VAL A 162 18.28 8.14 -1.69
N VAL A 163 18.93 7.00 -1.90
CA VAL A 163 18.34 5.69 -1.58
C VAL A 163 18.70 5.35 -0.14
N HIS A 164 17.67 5.09 0.67
CA HIS A 164 17.81 4.73 2.08
C HIS A 164 17.21 3.35 2.33
N LEU A 165 17.97 2.47 2.99
CA LEU A 165 17.49 1.16 3.41
C LEU A 165 16.96 1.23 4.82
N GLY A 166 15.71 0.79 5.01
CA GLY A 166 15.13 0.55 6.32
C GLY A 166 15.73 -0.69 7.00
N ALA A 167 15.33 -0.94 8.23
CA ALA A 167 15.81 -2.05 9.05
C ALA A 167 14.79 -3.19 9.23
N GLY A 168 13.79 -3.28 8.37
CA GLY A 168 12.82 -4.40 8.35
C GLY A 168 11.67 -4.26 9.35
N ALA A 169 11.22 -3.05 9.66
CA ALA A 169 10.08 -2.81 10.55
C ALA A 169 8.84 -2.39 9.74
N TYR A 170 7.76 -3.19 9.78
CA TYR A 170 6.47 -2.90 9.13
C TYR A 170 5.93 -1.51 9.46
N ILE A 171 6.09 -1.09 10.74
CA ILE A 171 5.59 0.22 11.17
C ILE A 171 6.20 1.39 10.39
N CYS A 172 7.38 1.22 9.77
CA CYS A 172 7.99 2.24 8.93
C CYS A 172 7.25 2.44 7.59
N GLY A 173 6.24 1.64 7.28
CA GLY A 173 5.24 1.92 6.24
C GLY A 173 4.28 3.05 6.62
N GLU A 174 4.09 3.36 7.92
CA GLU A 174 3.37 4.55 8.36
C GLU A 174 4.24 5.79 8.11
N GLU A 175 3.66 6.82 7.46
CA GLU A 175 4.43 7.95 6.91
C GLU A 175 5.28 8.70 7.95
N THR A 176 4.84 8.84 9.19
CA THR A 176 5.59 9.57 10.23
C THR A 176 6.61 8.68 10.95
N ALA A 177 6.35 7.39 11.06
CA ALA A 177 7.33 6.41 11.54
C ALA A 177 8.48 6.26 10.53
N LEU A 178 8.18 6.26 9.24
CA LEU A 178 9.17 6.30 8.16
C LEU A 178 10.07 7.54 8.29
N LEU A 179 9.48 8.73 8.51
CA LEU A 179 10.24 9.97 8.68
C LEU A 179 11.14 9.92 9.92
N ASN A 180 10.66 9.38 11.05
CA ASN A 180 11.49 9.18 12.23
C ASN A 180 12.67 8.24 11.95
N SER A 181 12.43 7.13 11.25
CA SER A 181 13.48 6.20 10.85
C SER A 181 14.51 6.86 9.94
N LEU A 182 14.05 7.65 8.95
CA LEU A 182 14.93 8.39 8.04
C LEU A 182 15.77 9.45 8.76
N GLU A 183 15.27 10.01 9.86
CA GLU A 183 15.98 10.94 10.76
C GLU A 183 16.95 10.22 11.72
N GLY A 184 17.08 8.89 11.64
CA GLY A 184 17.92 8.09 12.53
C GLY A 184 17.31 7.86 13.92
N ARG A 185 16.01 8.09 14.07
CA ARG A 185 15.25 7.83 15.30
C ARG A 185 14.59 6.45 15.22
N ARG A 186 14.04 5.99 16.35
CA ARG A 186 13.17 4.82 16.37
C ARG A 186 11.96 5.04 15.44
N GLY A 187 11.61 4.03 14.66
CA GLY A 187 10.46 4.04 13.77
C GLY A 187 9.14 3.98 14.56
N GLU A 188 8.71 5.12 15.05
CA GLU A 188 7.48 5.30 15.80
C GLU A 188 6.63 6.41 15.17
N PRO A 189 5.30 6.24 15.04
CA PRO A 189 4.42 7.27 14.53
C PRO A 189 4.43 8.55 15.37
N ARG A 190 4.27 9.69 14.71
CA ARG A 190 4.09 11.00 15.37
C ARG A 190 2.60 11.29 15.57
N LEU A 191 2.28 12.07 16.59
CA LEU A 191 0.91 12.53 16.82
C LEU A 191 0.46 13.51 15.72
N LYS A 192 -0.74 13.32 15.19
CA LYS A 192 -1.41 14.19 14.22
C LYS A 192 -2.70 14.74 14.86
N PRO A 193 -2.82 16.06 15.10
CA PRO A 193 -1.85 17.14 14.93
C PRO A 193 -0.70 17.09 15.95
N PRO A 194 0.41 17.87 15.83
CA PRO A 194 0.67 18.84 14.75
C PRO A 194 1.50 18.29 13.59
N PHE A 195 1.92 17.01 13.62
CA PHE A 195 2.89 16.46 12.69
C PHE A 195 2.26 15.90 11.41
N PHE A 196 1.56 16.75 10.66
CA PHE A 196 1.17 16.41 9.28
C PHE A 196 2.38 16.59 8.37
N PRO A 197 2.85 15.56 7.62
CA PRO A 197 4.08 15.64 6.82
C PRO A 197 4.13 16.80 5.86
N ALA A 198 3.02 17.13 5.19
CA ALA A 198 2.95 18.26 4.25
C ALA A 198 3.23 19.63 4.89
N VAL A 199 3.17 19.73 6.22
CA VAL A 199 3.46 20.95 6.98
C VAL A 199 4.70 20.80 7.84
N LYS A 200 4.82 19.66 8.54
CA LYS A 200 5.89 19.38 9.51
C LYS A 200 6.35 17.92 9.41
N GLY A 201 7.07 17.61 8.35
CA GLY A 201 7.57 16.27 8.02
C GLY A 201 9.02 16.03 8.38
N LEU A 202 9.83 15.62 7.39
CA LEU A 202 11.26 15.30 7.54
C LEU A 202 12.03 16.53 8.02
N TYR A 203 12.83 16.37 9.06
CA TYR A 203 13.59 17.45 9.72
C TYR A 203 12.72 18.68 10.07
N ASN A 204 11.43 18.44 10.38
CA ASN A 204 10.41 19.47 10.61
C ASN A 204 10.11 20.38 9.40
N LYS A 205 10.46 19.97 8.18
CA LYS A 205 10.18 20.68 6.94
C LYS A 205 9.00 20.05 6.19
N PRO A 206 8.30 20.82 5.33
CA PRO A 206 7.21 20.26 4.53
C PRO A 206 7.70 19.10 3.66
N THR A 207 6.99 18.00 3.73
CA THR A 207 7.39 16.75 3.08
C THR A 207 6.21 16.08 2.39
N LEU A 208 6.37 15.76 1.10
CA LEU A 208 5.47 14.86 0.40
C LEU A 208 5.93 13.42 0.63
N VAL A 209 5.05 12.59 1.18
CA VAL A 209 5.29 11.15 1.27
C VAL A 209 4.35 10.43 0.29
N ASN A 210 4.88 9.70 -0.67
CA ASN A 210 4.09 8.99 -1.69
C ASN A 210 4.57 7.55 -1.87
N ASN A 211 3.64 6.67 -2.27
CA ASN A 211 3.94 5.29 -2.59
C ASN A 211 4.61 5.15 -3.97
N VAL A 212 5.38 4.08 -4.17
CA VAL A 212 6.10 3.75 -5.42
C VAL A 212 5.18 3.73 -6.63
N GLU A 213 4.09 2.94 -6.60
CA GLU A 213 3.16 2.81 -7.74
C GLU A 213 2.51 4.14 -8.10
N THR A 214 2.14 4.94 -7.10
CA THR A 214 1.55 6.26 -7.31
C THR A 214 2.47 7.17 -8.12
N ILE A 215 3.74 7.26 -7.75
CA ILE A 215 4.71 8.12 -8.42
C ILE A 215 5.15 7.54 -9.76
N SER A 216 5.22 6.23 -9.89
CA SER A 216 5.48 5.56 -11.19
C SER A 216 4.38 5.82 -12.23
N SER A 217 3.17 6.21 -11.81
CA SER A 217 2.09 6.57 -12.74
C SER A 217 2.24 7.99 -13.35
N VAL A 218 3.00 8.86 -12.69
CA VAL A 218 3.15 10.27 -13.10
C VAL A 218 3.73 10.44 -14.50
N PRO A 219 4.79 9.70 -14.93
CA PRO A 219 5.30 9.81 -16.30
C PRO A 219 4.26 9.53 -17.37
N TRP A 220 3.40 8.52 -17.17
CA TRP A 220 2.34 8.20 -18.11
C TRP A 220 1.32 9.34 -18.20
N ILE A 221 0.91 9.92 -17.08
CA ILE A 221 -0.02 11.05 -17.02
C ILE A 221 0.59 12.26 -17.77
N MET A 222 1.87 12.57 -17.57
CA MET A 222 2.53 13.70 -18.24
C MET A 222 2.77 13.48 -19.74
N ASN A 223 2.97 12.23 -20.17
CA ASN A 223 3.13 11.90 -21.58
C ASN A 223 1.80 12.00 -22.36
N ASN A 224 0.69 11.68 -21.70
CA ASN A 224 -0.66 11.74 -22.26
C ASN A 224 -1.40 12.95 -21.69
N SER A 225 -2.36 12.75 -20.81
CA SER A 225 -2.99 13.80 -20.01
C SER A 225 -3.64 13.22 -18.75
N GLY A 226 -3.96 14.08 -17.77
CA GLY A 226 -4.75 13.67 -16.62
C GLY A 226 -6.13 13.17 -17.02
N LYS A 227 -6.76 13.80 -18.02
CA LYS A 227 -8.06 13.36 -18.55
C LYS A 227 -8.02 11.98 -19.19
N ASP A 228 -6.96 11.65 -19.93
CA ASP A 228 -6.79 10.31 -20.52
C ASP A 228 -6.64 9.26 -19.41
N TYR A 229 -5.91 9.57 -18.33
CA TYR A 229 -5.83 8.68 -17.19
C TYR A 229 -7.17 8.52 -16.46
N ALA A 230 -7.92 9.63 -16.32
CA ALA A 230 -9.23 9.63 -15.67
C ALA A 230 -10.31 8.92 -16.50
N SER A 231 -10.11 8.75 -17.81
CA SER A 231 -11.02 8.00 -18.68
C SER A 231 -10.92 6.48 -18.50
N LEU A 232 -9.88 6.01 -17.83
CA LEU A 232 -9.70 4.61 -17.47
C LEU A 232 -10.30 4.36 -16.08
N GLY A 233 -10.86 3.16 -15.88
CA GLY A 233 -11.52 2.80 -14.63
C GLY A 233 -12.93 3.35 -14.53
N VAL A 234 -13.32 3.76 -13.33
CA VAL A 234 -14.66 4.30 -13.04
C VAL A 234 -14.57 5.59 -12.25
N GLU A 235 -15.66 6.36 -12.19
CA GLU A 235 -15.75 7.58 -11.39
C GLU A 235 -15.36 7.32 -9.92
N GLY A 236 -14.54 8.20 -9.33
CA GLY A 236 -14.00 8.05 -7.97
C GLY A 236 -12.85 7.03 -7.82
N SER A 237 -12.65 6.16 -8.83
CA SER A 237 -11.59 5.13 -8.85
C SER A 237 -10.99 5.02 -10.25
N THR A 238 -10.24 6.05 -10.64
CA THR A 238 -9.70 6.21 -11.99
C THR A 238 -8.38 5.49 -12.21
N GLY A 239 -8.06 5.27 -13.48
CA GLY A 239 -6.80 4.71 -13.94
C GLY A 239 -6.70 3.20 -13.77
N THR A 240 -5.46 2.72 -13.91
CA THR A 240 -5.11 1.33 -13.60
C THR A 240 -4.56 1.21 -12.18
N ARG A 241 -4.52 -0.01 -11.69
CA ARG A 241 -3.86 -0.39 -10.45
C ARG A 241 -3.25 -1.78 -10.59
N ILE A 242 -2.12 -1.99 -9.93
CA ILE A 242 -1.53 -3.32 -9.84
C ILE A 242 -2.12 -4.02 -8.61
N PHE A 243 -2.79 -5.15 -8.85
CA PHE A 243 -3.31 -6.01 -7.79
C PHE A 243 -2.40 -7.23 -7.60
N SER A 244 -2.03 -7.48 -6.34
CA SER A 244 -1.29 -8.68 -5.95
C SER A 244 -2.28 -9.78 -5.58
N LEU A 245 -2.44 -10.79 -6.44
CA LEU A 245 -3.36 -11.92 -6.21
C LEU A 245 -2.59 -13.12 -5.65
N SER A 246 -3.08 -13.68 -4.54
CA SER A 246 -2.45 -14.83 -3.88
C SER A 246 -3.47 -15.70 -3.11
N GLY A 247 -2.99 -16.65 -2.32
CA GLY A 247 -3.82 -17.61 -1.60
C GLY A 247 -4.14 -18.85 -2.43
N HIS A 248 -5.35 -19.40 -2.28
CA HIS A 248 -5.77 -20.65 -2.92
C HIS A 248 -6.25 -20.46 -4.36
N ILE A 249 -5.40 -19.88 -5.19
CA ILE A 249 -5.68 -19.51 -6.57
C ILE A 249 -4.77 -20.27 -7.55
N ASN A 250 -5.26 -20.58 -8.76
CA ASN A 250 -4.48 -21.33 -9.76
C ASN A 250 -3.34 -20.51 -10.35
N ASN A 251 -3.54 -19.21 -10.57
CA ASN A 251 -2.57 -18.32 -11.20
C ASN A 251 -2.31 -17.08 -10.30
N PRO A 252 -1.48 -17.20 -9.25
CA PRO A 252 -1.11 -16.06 -8.42
C PRO A 252 -0.14 -15.14 -9.16
N GLY A 253 -0.17 -13.84 -8.84
CA GLY A 253 0.73 -12.86 -9.48
C GLY A 253 0.29 -11.43 -9.32
N ASN A 254 1.03 -10.52 -9.96
CA ASN A 254 0.66 -9.11 -10.07
C ASN A 254 -0.02 -8.86 -11.43
N TYR A 255 -1.17 -8.22 -11.37
CA TYR A 255 -2.01 -7.93 -12.53
C TYR A 255 -2.35 -6.44 -12.56
N GLU A 256 -2.05 -5.78 -13.66
CA GLU A 256 -2.43 -4.39 -13.86
C GLU A 256 -3.77 -4.32 -14.59
N ILE A 257 -4.79 -3.83 -13.91
CA ILE A 257 -6.15 -3.74 -14.42
C ILE A 257 -6.77 -2.38 -14.14
N GLU A 258 -7.76 -2.03 -14.94
CA GLU A 258 -8.60 -0.87 -14.65
C GLU A 258 -9.42 -1.10 -13.38
N MET A 259 -9.60 -0.02 -12.63
CA MET A 259 -10.46 -0.02 -11.45
C MET A 259 -11.92 -0.23 -11.84
N GLY A 260 -12.70 -0.95 -11.00
CA GLY A 260 -14.14 -1.11 -11.18
C GLY A 260 -14.61 -2.49 -11.65
N SER A 261 -13.72 -3.41 -12.00
CA SER A 261 -14.07 -4.82 -12.20
C SER A 261 -14.40 -5.51 -10.89
N SER A 262 -15.19 -6.60 -10.92
CA SER A 262 -15.50 -7.36 -9.70
C SER A 262 -14.36 -8.31 -9.29
N PHE A 263 -14.30 -8.66 -8.00
CA PHE A 263 -13.37 -9.67 -7.52
C PHE A 263 -13.58 -11.03 -8.20
N GLY A 264 -14.83 -11.43 -8.44
CA GLY A 264 -15.15 -12.68 -9.13
C GLY A 264 -14.62 -12.71 -10.55
N GLU A 265 -14.84 -11.64 -11.32
CA GLU A 265 -14.31 -11.53 -12.67
C GLU A 265 -12.77 -11.56 -12.69
N PHE A 266 -12.12 -10.90 -11.73
CA PHE A 266 -10.67 -10.90 -11.56
C PHE A 266 -10.13 -12.30 -11.26
N VAL A 267 -10.74 -12.99 -10.29
CA VAL A 267 -10.35 -14.35 -9.90
C VAL A 267 -10.51 -15.34 -11.05
N GLU A 268 -11.65 -15.33 -11.73
CA GLU A 268 -11.93 -16.28 -12.82
C GLU A 268 -11.09 -16.01 -14.06
N SER A 269 -10.97 -14.74 -14.48
CA SER A 269 -10.31 -14.41 -15.74
C SER A 269 -8.78 -14.48 -15.66
N LEU A 270 -8.18 -13.86 -14.66
CA LEU A 270 -6.73 -13.71 -14.49
C LEU A 270 -6.16 -14.72 -13.49
N GLY A 271 -6.85 -14.93 -12.37
CA GLY A 271 -6.49 -15.93 -11.36
C GLY A 271 -6.72 -17.38 -11.80
N LYS A 272 -7.45 -17.61 -12.89
CA LYS A 272 -7.82 -18.95 -13.42
C LYS A 272 -8.60 -19.80 -12.42
N GLY A 273 -9.38 -19.14 -11.57
CA GLY A 273 -10.21 -19.80 -10.55
C GLY A 273 -9.43 -20.35 -9.37
N VAL A 274 -10.15 -20.96 -8.44
CA VAL A 274 -9.61 -21.53 -7.20
C VAL A 274 -8.98 -22.90 -7.45
N ARG A 275 -7.92 -23.22 -6.71
CA ARG A 275 -7.23 -24.52 -6.77
C ARG A 275 -8.22 -25.66 -6.49
N ASN A 276 -8.06 -26.76 -7.24
CA ASN A 276 -8.89 -27.95 -7.10
C ASN A 276 -10.41 -27.72 -7.31
N LYS A 277 -10.80 -26.61 -7.95
CA LYS A 277 -12.20 -26.22 -8.19
C LYS A 277 -13.01 -26.08 -6.90
N LYS A 278 -12.37 -25.74 -5.79
CA LYS A 278 -13.05 -25.49 -4.52
C LYS A 278 -13.79 -24.16 -4.54
N SER A 279 -14.74 -24.01 -3.62
CA SER A 279 -15.40 -22.74 -3.38
C SER A 279 -14.52 -21.79 -2.56
N ILE A 280 -14.75 -20.48 -2.69
CA ILE A 280 -14.13 -19.47 -1.85
C ILE A 280 -14.96 -19.36 -0.57
N LYS A 281 -14.32 -19.50 0.59
CA LYS A 281 -14.94 -19.29 1.90
C LYS A 281 -14.92 -17.81 2.28
N ALA A 282 -13.75 -17.20 2.20
CA ALA A 282 -13.50 -15.81 2.50
C ALA A 282 -12.35 -15.26 1.66
N TYR A 283 -12.18 -13.95 1.62
CA TYR A 283 -11.01 -13.33 1.01
C TYR A 283 -10.65 -12.01 1.66
N ILE A 284 -9.40 -11.65 1.54
CA ILE A 284 -8.85 -10.36 1.97
C ILE A 284 -8.78 -9.47 0.73
N PRO A 285 -9.50 -8.33 0.66
CA PRO A 285 -9.56 -7.53 -0.57
C PRO A 285 -8.41 -6.51 -0.73
N GLY A 286 -7.68 -6.21 0.35
CA GLY A 286 -6.76 -5.06 0.36
C GLY A 286 -5.49 -5.20 1.20
N GLY A 287 -5.06 -6.41 1.50
CA GLY A 287 -3.93 -6.72 2.39
C GLY A 287 -4.38 -7.05 3.81
N ALA A 288 -3.46 -7.55 4.62
CA ALA A 288 -3.70 -8.07 5.96
C ALA A 288 -4.47 -7.13 6.89
N SER A 289 -4.33 -5.82 6.68
CA SER A 289 -5.02 -4.76 7.43
C SER A 289 -6.50 -4.62 7.08
N ALA A 290 -6.98 -5.24 5.98
CA ALA A 290 -8.36 -5.12 5.53
C ALA A 290 -9.27 -6.13 6.25
N PRO A 291 -10.48 -5.73 6.69
CA PRO A 291 -11.51 -6.68 7.06
C PRO A 291 -11.79 -7.67 5.92
N TRP A 292 -12.08 -8.91 6.27
CA TRP A 292 -12.37 -9.97 5.29
C TRP A 292 -13.76 -9.82 4.69
N LEU A 293 -13.91 -10.29 3.47
CA LEU A 293 -15.20 -10.45 2.81
C LEU A 293 -15.50 -11.95 2.61
N ARG A 294 -16.79 -12.30 2.56
CA ARG A 294 -17.23 -13.68 2.36
C ARG A 294 -17.13 -14.10 0.90
N GLY A 295 -17.02 -15.40 0.67
CA GLY A 295 -16.97 -15.95 -0.68
C GLY A 295 -18.21 -15.72 -1.54
N ASP A 296 -19.36 -15.37 -0.95
CA ASP A 296 -20.58 -14.98 -1.67
C ASP A 296 -20.61 -13.49 -2.08
N GLN A 297 -19.59 -12.69 -1.70
CA GLN A 297 -19.47 -11.26 -2.04
C GLN A 297 -18.47 -10.99 -3.19
N LEU A 298 -18.31 -11.93 -4.11
CA LEU A 298 -17.34 -11.80 -5.22
C LEU A 298 -17.79 -10.83 -6.33
N ASP A 299 -19.04 -10.41 -6.35
CA ASP A 299 -19.59 -9.40 -7.25
C ASP A 299 -19.23 -7.97 -6.87
N VAL A 300 -18.70 -7.76 -5.64
CA VAL A 300 -18.18 -6.48 -5.18
C VAL A 300 -17.11 -5.96 -6.15
N LYS A 301 -17.24 -4.71 -6.55
CA LYS A 301 -16.30 -4.07 -7.47
C LYS A 301 -15.01 -3.65 -6.75
N MET A 302 -13.89 -3.80 -7.43
CA MET A 302 -12.58 -3.38 -6.96
C MET A 302 -12.42 -1.86 -7.09
N THR A 303 -13.26 -1.13 -6.35
CA THR A 303 -13.15 0.32 -6.14
C THR A 303 -12.93 0.63 -4.67
N ILE A 304 -12.50 1.84 -4.37
CA ILE A 304 -12.31 2.23 -2.97
C ILE A 304 -13.65 2.30 -2.26
N ASP A 305 -14.66 2.86 -2.92
CA ASP A 305 -15.95 3.14 -2.31
C ASP A 305 -16.82 1.87 -2.22
N ASP A 306 -16.86 1.01 -3.25
CA ASP A 306 -17.63 -0.24 -3.19
C ASP A 306 -17.11 -1.17 -2.08
N VAL A 307 -15.78 -1.32 -1.96
CA VAL A 307 -15.20 -2.14 -0.88
C VAL A 307 -15.42 -1.52 0.50
N ALA A 308 -15.41 -0.19 0.59
CA ALA A 308 -15.72 0.51 1.85
C ALA A 308 -17.20 0.33 2.27
N ASN A 309 -18.12 0.31 1.32
CA ASN A 309 -19.55 0.07 1.56
C ASN A 309 -19.81 -1.34 2.11
N GLU A 310 -18.96 -2.33 1.75
CA GLU A 310 -19.02 -3.68 2.33
C GLU A 310 -18.33 -3.78 3.71
N GLY A 311 -17.88 -2.66 4.27
CA GLY A 311 -17.22 -2.63 5.57
C GLY A 311 -15.77 -3.08 5.55
N SER A 312 -15.08 -2.96 4.40
CA SER A 312 -13.68 -3.32 4.23
C SER A 312 -12.90 -2.20 3.53
N MET A 313 -11.70 -2.47 3.05
CA MET A 313 -10.91 -1.52 2.25
C MET A 313 -10.16 -2.20 1.12
N LEU A 314 -10.02 -1.50 0.00
CA LEU A 314 -9.20 -1.94 -1.12
C LEU A 314 -7.69 -1.86 -0.80
N GLY A 315 -7.33 -1.14 0.24
CA GLY A 315 -6.02 -1.11 0.88
C GLY A 315 -4.86 -0.98 -0.10
N SER A 316 -3.89 -1.89 0.03
CA SER A 316 -2.70 -1.96 -0.86
C SER A 316 -2.99 -2.62 -2.22
N GLY A 317 -4.19 -3.20 -2.42
CA GLY A 317 -4.54 -3.98 -3.61
C GLY A 317 -4.04 -5.44 -3.55
N ALA A 318 -3.69 -5.92 -2.37
CA ALA A 318 -3.35 -7.31 -2.16
C ALA A 318 -4.62 -8.13 -1.92
N VAL A 319 -4.92 -9.05 -2.83
CA VAL A 319 -6.09 -9.91 -2.79
C VAL A 319 -5.66 -11.33 -2.42
N VAL A 320 -6.14 -11.83 -1.27
CA VAL A 320 -5.77 -13.16 -0.77
C VAL A 320 -7.01 -14.04 -0.68
N MET A 321 -7.08 -15.08 -1.49
CA MET A 321 -8.23 -15.99 -1.55
C MET A 321 -8.07 -17.16 -0.58
N MET A 322 -9.09 -17.43 0.21
CA MET A 322 -9.19 -18.53 1.17
C MET A 322 -10.31 -19.48 0.74
N ASP A 323 -9.96 -20.73 0.43
CA ASP A 323 -10.93 -21.74 0.01
C ASP A 323 -11.73 -22.34 1.18
N GLU A 324 -12.68 -23.22 0.87
CA GLU A 324 -13.59 -23.87 1.83
C GLU A 324 -12.86 -24.67 2.93
N ASP A 325 -11.64 -25.16 2.65
CA ASP A 325 -10.84 -25.92 3.62
C ASP A 325 -10.01 -25.03 4.54
N THR A 326 -9.95 -23.72 4.29
CA THR A 326 -9.14 -22.80 5.10
C THR A 326 -9.65 -22.78 6.54
N ASN A 327 -8.76 -23.03 7.48
CA ASN A 327 -9.01 -22.80 8.90
C ASN A 327 -8.89 -21.29 9.19
N LEU A 328 -10.02 -20.61 9.28
CA LEU A 328 -10.05 -19.14 9.43
C LEU A 328 -9.53 -18.67 10.79
N LEU A 329 -9.64 -19.48 11.85
CA LEU A 329 -9.04 -19.17 13.15
C LEU A 329 -7.51 -19.12 13.06
N LEU A 330 -6.89 -20.11 12.38
CA LEU A 330 -5.44 -20.11 12.19
C LEU A 330 -4.97 -18.97 11.27
N ALA A 331 -5.76 -18.63 10.27
CA ALA A 331 -5.50 -17.47 9.42
C ALA A 331 -5.53 -16.17 10.24
N ALA A 332 -6.57 -15.95 11.06
CA ALA A 332 -6.65 -14.79 11.94
C ALA A 332 -5.50 -14.76 12.95
N LYS A 333 -5.19 -15.90 13.58
CA LYS A 333 -4.05 -16.02 14.50
C LYS A 333 -2.74 -15.59 13.83
N SER A 334 -2.47 -16.06 12.61
CA SER A 334 -1.25 -15.71 11.87
C SER A 334 -1.13 -14.22 11.64
N LEU A 335 -2.23 -13.55 11.26
CA LEU A 335 -2.26 -12.10 11.06
C LEU A 335 -2.07 -11.34 12.37
N VAL A 336 -2.75 -11.77 13.43
CA VAL A 336 -2.61 -11.13 14.76
C VAL A 336 -1.19 -11.28 15.30
N SER A 337 -0.57 -12.46 15.15
CA SER A 337 0.83 -12.68 15.52
C SER A 337 1.78 -11.74 14.76
N PHE A 338 1.53 -11.52 13.47
CA PHE A 338 2.27 -10.55 12.68
C PHE A 338 2.13 -9.13 13.28
N PHE A 339 0.91 -8.66 13.53
CA PHE A 339 0.70 -7.32 14.08
C PHE A 339 1.23 -7.15 15.51
N ALA A 340 1.16 -8.19 16.34
CA ALA A 340 1.74 -8.19 17.69
C ALA A 340 3.27 -8.04 17.63
N HIS A 341 3.92 -8.77 16.71
CA HIS A 341 5.35 -8.68 16.48
C HIS A 341 5.79 -7.32 15.94
N GLU A 342 5.00 -6.75 15.03
CA GLU A 342 5.31 -5.48 14.34
C GLU A 342 4.84 -4.23 15.10
N SER A 343 4.16 -4.38 16.23
CA SER A 343 3.80 -3.25 17.09
C SER A 343 5.05 -2.49 17.54
N CYS A 344 5.12 -1.18 17.29
CA CYS A 344 6.25 -0.36 17.75
C CYS A 344 6.31 -0.21 19.28
N GLY A 345 5.21 -0.56 19.99
CA GLY A 345 5.13 -0.50 21.45
C GLY A 345 4.85 0.89 22.02
N GLN A 346 4.64 1.91 21.20
CA GLN A 346 4.47 3.29 21.65
C GLN A 346 3.18 3.49 22.45
N CYS A 347 2.03 3.00 21.97
CA CYS A 347 0.75 3.19 22.65
C CYS A 347 0.24 1.90 23.29
N THR A 348 -0.22 2.01 24.54
CA THR A 348 -0.63 0.88 25.39
C THR A 348 -1.71 -0.01 24.75
N PRO A 349 -2.81 0.51 24.17
CA PRO A 349 -3.85 -0.34 23.59
C PRO A 349 -3.32 -1.29 22.51
N CYS A 350 -2.40 -0.82 21.67
CA CYS A 350 -1.74 -1.65 20.65
C CYS A 350 -0.72 -2.61 21.28
N ARG A 351 0.24 -2.11 22.05
CA ARG A 351 1.34 -2.90 22.64
C ARG A 351 0.82 -4.08 23.45
N GLU A 352 -0.08 -3.84 24.37
CA GLU A 352 -0.62 -4.88 25.25
C GLU A 352 -1.74 -5.66 24.56
N GLY A 353 -2.67 -4.94 23.89
CA GLY A 353 -3.86 -5.55 23.31
C GLY A 353 -3.52 -6.56 22.22
N THR A 354 -2.59 -6.26 21.30
CA THR A 354 -2.22 -7.22 20.23
C THR A 354 -1.61 -8.50 20.82
N THR A 355 -0.79 -8.41 21.86
CA THR A 355 -0.23 -9.57 22.57
C THR A 355 -1.34 -10.36 23.28
N TRP A 356 -2.33 -9.70 23.88
CA TRP A 356 -3.45 -10.40 24.49
C TRP A 356 -4.32 -11.11 23.48
N LEU A 357 -4.62 -10.47 22.34
CA LEU A 357 -5.35 -11.09 21.22
C LEU A 357 -4.63 -12.35 20.72
N GLU A 358 -3.32 -12.27 20.50
CA GLU A 358 -2.51 -13.41 20.09
C GLU A 358 -2.59 -14.57 21.10
N ASN A 359 -2.42 -14.29 22.39
CA ASN A 359 -2.47 -15.30 23.45
C ASN A 359 -3.85 -15.97 23.57
N ILE A 360 -4.95 -15.22 23.38
CA ILE A 360 -6.30 -15.78 23.41
C ILE A 360 -6.54 -16.68 22.19
N LEU A 361 -6.16 -16.21 20.98
CA LEU A 361 -6.28 -17.01 19.76
C LEU A 361 -5.42 -18.30 19.84
N ASP A 362 -4.22 -18.22 20.41
CA ASP A 362 -3.36 -19.38 20.63
C ASP A 362 -4.01 -20.40 21.59
N ARG A 363 -4.59 -19.91 22.67
CA ARG A 363 -5.31 -20.76 23.63
C ARG A 363 -6.48 -21.48 22.99
N ILE A 364 -7.29 -20.79 22.18
CA ILE A 364 -8.41 -21.40 21.46
C ILE A 364 -7.90 -22.43 20.44
N ALA A 365 -6.93 -22.04 19.60
CA ALA A 365 -6.37 -22.90 18.56
C ALA A 365 -5.71 -24.18 19.11
N SER A 366 -5.16 -24.12 20.32
CA SER A 366 -4.55 -25.26 20.99
C SER A 366 -5.53 -26.12 21.80
N GLY A 367 -6.85 -25.91 21.68
CA GLY A 367 -7.88 -26.68 22.41
C GLY A 367 -8.00 -26.37 23.90
N ARG A 368 -7.38 -25.28 24.36
CA ARG A 368 -7.43 -24.78 25.74
C ARG A 368 -8.34 -23.58 25.92
N GLY A 369 -9.20 -23.33 24.94
CA GLY A 369 -10.15 -22.22 24.92
C GLY A 369 -11.12 -22.25 26.09
N ARG A 370 -11.59 -21.10 26.51
CA ARG A 370 -12.58 -20.89 27.60
C ARG A 370 -13.87 -20.37 26.99
N LEU A 371 -15.00 -20.60 27.62
CA LEU A 371 -16.31 -20.09 27.19
C LEU A 371 -16.36 -18.57 27.03
N SER A 372 -15.59 -17.84 27.85
CA SER A 372 -15.52 -16.38 27.84
C SER A 372 -14.49 -15.81 26.81
N ASP A 373 -13.76 -16.65 26.09
CA ASP A 373 -12.65 -16.17 25.26
C ASP A 373 -13.12 -15.35 24.05
N ILE A 374 -14.27 -15.66 23.47
CA ILE A 374 -14.83 -14.85 22.38
C ILE A 374 -15.20 -13.46 22.87
N ASP A 375 -15.90 -13.37 24.02
CA ASP A 375 -16.30 -12.08 24.57
C ASP A 375 -15.06 -11.25 24.96
N LEU A 376 -14.04 -11.90 25.52
CA LEU A 376 -12.76 -11.27 25.85
C LEU A 376 -12.01 -10.80 24.61
N LEU A 377 -11.99 -11.56 23.51
CA LEU A 377 -11.41 -11.14 22.23
C LEU A 377 -12.08 -9.86 21.73
N LEU A 378 -13.42 -9.83 21.74
CA LEU A 378 -14.17 -8.67 21.25
C LEU A 378 -13.98 -7.46 22.17
N ASP A 379 -13.91 -7.64 23.48
CA ASP A 379 -13.64 -6.59 24.46
C ASP A 379 -12.26 -5.96 24.24
N VAL A 380 -11.22 -6.78 24.05
CA VAL A 380 -9.88 -6.28 23.73
C VAL A 380 -9.87 -5.57 22.36
N CYS A 381 -10.55 -6.12 21.35
CA CYS A 381 -10.68 -5.45 20.05
C CYS A 381 -11.37 -4.08 20.19
N ASP A 382 -12.45 -3.97 20.99
CA ASP A 382 -13.17 -2.71 21.23
C ASP A 382 -12.30 -1.69 21.95
N ASN A 383 -11.45 -2.12 22.88
CA ASN A 383 -10.47 -1.23 23.53
C ASN A 383 -9.44 -0.64 22.56
N ILE A 384 -9.07 -1.37 21.51
CA ILE A 384 -8.14 -0.91 20.47
C ILE A 384 -8.88 -0.06 19.41
N SER A 385 -10.05 -0.53 18.99
CA SER A 385 -10.87 0.05 17.91
C SER A 385 -12.34 0.13 18.33
N PRO A 386 -12.75 1.20 19.05
CA PRO A 386 -14.08 1.32 19.65
C PRO A 386 -15.23 1.16 18.65
N GLY A 387 -16.20 0.34 19.02
CA GLY A 387 -17.41 0.04 18.24
C GLY A 387 -17.21 -1.01 17.17
N LEU A 388 -16.00 -1.54 16.98
CA LEU A 388 -15.68 -2.61 16.01
C LEU A 388 -16.20 -2.32 14.58
N THR A 389 -16.18 -1.04 14.19
CA THR A 389 -16.73 -0.56 12.92
C THR A 389 -15.63 -0.37 11.87
N TRP A 390 -16.06 -0.30 10.62
CA TRP A 390 -15.22 0.17 9.52
C TRP A 390 -15.89 1.41 8.86
N PRO A 391 -15.16 2.51 8.59
CA PRO A 391 -13.77 2.76 9.01
C PRO A 391 -13.60 2.73 10.53
N PRO A 392 -12.39 2.33 11.00
CA PRO A 392 -12.18 2.10 12.43
C PRO A 392 -12.08 3.42 13.21
N LYS A 393 -12.64 3.45 14.41
CA LYS A 393 -12.25 4.41 15.43
C LYS A 393 -10.97 3.93 16.08
N MET A 394 -10.14 4.85 16.58
CA MET A 394 -8.82 4.49 17.12
C MET A 394 -8.62 5.06 18.52
N THR A 395 -8.14 4.23 19.43
CA THR A 395 -7.52 4.62 20.71
C THR A 395 -5.98 4.63 20.59
N THR A 396 -5.47 4.22 19.41
CA THR A 396 -4.06 4.10 19.09
C THR A 396 -3.57 5.29 18.25
N ILE A 397 -2.26 5.55 18.25
CA ILE A 397 -1.65 6.67 17.52
C ILE A 397 -1.70 6.45 16.00
N CYS A 398 -1.66 5.21 15.55
CA CYS A 398 -1.68 4.84 14.14
C CYS A 398 -2.66 3.69 13.85
N PRO A 399 -2.96 3.42 12.56
CA PRO A 399 -3.90 2.36 12.17
C PRO A 399 -3.44 0.93 12.45
N LEU A 400 -2.20 0.66 12.86
CA LEU A 400 -1.72 -0.70 13.13
C LEU A 400 -2.59 -1.42 14.16
N GLY A 401 -2.98 -0.75 15.24
CA GLY A 401 -3.86 -1.34 16.25
C GLY A 401 -5.19 -1.81 15.67
N PRO A 402 -6.01 -0.94 15.05
CA PRO A 402 -7.23 -1.35 14.36
C PRO A 402 -7.03 -2.41 13.29
N SER A 403 -5.93 -2.36 12.54
CA SER A 403 -5.59 -3.40 11.54
C SER A 403 -5.42 -4.78 12.17
N ALA A 404 -4.83 -4.84 13.37
CA ALA A 404 -4.70 -6.09 14.11
C ALA A 404 -6.04 -6.69 14.53
N THR A 405 -7.07 -5.87 14.73
CA THR A 405 -8.42 -6.34 15.09
C THR A 405 -9.25 -6.78 13.89
N ALA A 406 -8.92 -6.33 12.67
CA ALA A 406 -9.73 -6.51 11.47
C ALA A 406 -10.07 -7.99 11.17
N SER A 407 -9.08 -8.87 11.24
CA SER A 407 -9.27 -10.31 11.01
C SER A 407 -10.15 -10.97 12.07
N ILE A 408 -9.99 -10.58 13.33
CA ILE A 408 -10.81 -11.10 14.45
C ILE A 408 -12.26 -10.65 14.30
N VAL A 409 -12.48 -9.36 14.03
CA VAL A 409 -13.84 -8.81 13.88
C VAL A 409 -14.56 -9.49 12.72
N SER A 410 -13.88 -9.67 11.58
CA SER A 410 -14.45 -10.39 10.43
C SER A 410 -14.75 -11.86 10.76
N LEU A 411 -13.82 -12.55 11.44
CA LEU A 411 -14.01 -13.94 11.88
C LEU A 411 -15.23 -14.07 12.80
N MET A 412 -15.38 -13.16 13.77
CA MET A 412 -16.49 -13.21 14.74
C MET A 412 -17.82 -12.76 14.14
N LYS A 413 -17.80 -11.86 13.17
CA LYS A 413 -19.00 -11.38 12.48
C LYS A 413 -19.60 -12.46 11.56
N ASP A 414 -18.78 -13.08 10.73
CA ASP A 414 -19.27 -13.90 9.61
C ASP A 414 -19.01 -15.40 9.80
N PHE A 415 -18.09 -15.80 10.68
CA PHE A 415 -17.64 -17.20 10.85
C PHE A 415 -17.55 -17.62 12.31
N ARG A 416 -18.28 -16.99 13.20
CA ARG A 416 -18.24 -17.21 14.64
C ARG A 416 -18.42 -18.70 15.03
N SER A 417 -19.29 -19.42 14.33
CA SER A 417 -19.55 -20.84 14.59
C SER A 417 -18.31 -21.75 14.42
N GLU A 418 -17.36 -21.38 13.53
CA GLU A 418 -16.11 -22.12 13.36
C GLU A 418 -15.21 -22.03 14.61
N VAL A 419 -15.35 -20.96 15.38
CA VAL A 419 -14.60 -20.77 16.64
C VAL A 419 -15.33 -21.37 17.82
N GLU A 420 -16.66 -21.21 17.89
CA GLU A 420 -17.49 -21.73 18.98
C GLU A 420 -17.40 -23.26 19.12
N ILE A 421 -17.29 -24.00 18.00
CA ILE A 421 -17.15 -25.45 18.00
C ILE A 421 -15.86 -25.96 18.69
N LEU A 422 -14.85 -25.09 18.80
CA LEU A 422 -13.57 -25.39 19.43
C LEU A 422 -13.57 -25.09 20.94
N LEU A 423 -14.61 -24.44 21.44
CA LEU A 423 -14.74 -24.10 22.85
C LEU A 423 -15.45 -25.20 23.63
N PRO A 424 -15.23 -25.31 24.95
CA PRO A 424 -15.98 -26.23 25.80
C PRO A 424 -17.48 -26.01 25.67
N LYS A 425 -18.27 -27.11 25.61
CA LYS A 425 -19.73 -26.96 25.64
C LYS A 425 -20.18 -26.47 27.01
N LYS A 426 -21.15 -25.53 27.03
CA LYS A 426 -21.83 -25.16 28.28
C LYS A 426 -22.47 -26.41 28.87
N VAL A 427 -22.01 -26.84 30.05
CA VAL A 427 -22.73 -27.86 30.84
C VAL A 427 -23.94 -27.16 31.43
N VAL A 428 -25.11 -27.39 30.86
CA VAL A 428 -26.37 -27.00 31.48
C VAL A 428 -26.56 -27.99 32.64
N LEU A 429 -26.26 -27.59 33.87
CA LEU A 429 -26.67 -28.34 35.07
C LEU A 429 -28.20 -28.24 35.10
N SER A 430 -28.84 -29.34 34.80
CA SER A 430 -30.29 -29.53 34.91
C SER A 430 -30.73 -29.59 36.36
#